data_f680669f3e068c54da28722eec75d91f
#
_entry.id   f680669f3e068c54da28722eec75d91f
#
_cell.length_a   1.000
_cell.length_b   1.000
_cell.length_c   1.000
_cell.angle_alpha   90.00
_cell.angle_beta   90.00
_cell.angle_gamma   90.00
#
_symmetry.space_group_name_H-M   'P 1'
#
loop_
_entity.id
_entity.type
_entity.pdbx_description
1 polymer ?
#
loop_
_entity_poly.entity_id
_entity_poly.type
_entity_poly.pdbx_seq_one_letter_code
_entity_poly.pdbx_strand_id
1 'polypeptide(L)'
;AQALVHLQDGTGLWHNLLDQPRSYLETSASAIFVYSIAKGVNEGWLSHIYGSAALAGWNALATKVTESGEVCDIVEGTTLAHDNVYYFNRGKSCTTNFHGTVMRAGSEIIRLLNNPRFVIESPVPNSTIHVKLRADIQSK
;
A
#
# COMPACT_ATOMS: atom_id res chain seq x y z
N ALA A 1 -2.07 -9.85 7.04
CA ALA A 1 -1.00 -8.87 6.88
C ALA A 1 0.33 -9.51 6.49
N GLN A 2 0.81 -10.53 7.20
CA GLN A 2 2.14 -11.12 6.96
C GLN A 2 2.36 -11.53 5.49
N ALA A 3 1.45 -12.29 4.90
CA ALA A 3 1.56 -12.70 3.49
C ALA A 3 1.60 -11.51 2.54
N LEU A 4 0.76 -10.49 2.75
CA LEU A 4 0.78 -9.28 1.91
C LEU A 4 2.12 -8.56 1.99
N VAL A 5 2.68 -8.40 3.19
CA VAL A 5 3.98 -7.73 3.35
C VAL A 5 5.11 -8.54 2.71
N HIS A 6 5.06 -9.87 2.78
CA HIS A 6 6.04 -10.74 2.11
C HIS A 6 5.97 -10.65 0.57
N LEU A 7 4.78 -10.37 0.03
CA LEU A 7 4.53 -10.27 -1.41
C LEU A 7 4.57 -8.82 -1.94
N GLN A 8 4.94 -7.86 -1.10
CA GLN A 8 5.14 -6.48 -1.52
C GLN A 8 6.37 -6.37 -2.40
N ASP A 9 6.21 -5.77 -3.58
CA ASP A 9 7.35 -5.49 -4.47
C ASP A 9 8.28 -4.43 -3.88
N GLY A 10 9.54 -4.44 -4.28
CA GLY A 10 10.54 -3.47 -3.84
C GLY A 10 10.20 -2.00 -4.14
N THR A 11 9.27 -1.74 -5.05
CA THR A 11 8.71 -0.41 -5.31
C THR A 11 7.74 0.05 -4.23
N GLY A 12 7.20 -0.87 -3.43
CA GLY A 12 6.17 -0.64 -2.43
C GLY A 12 4.76 -1.02 -2.87
N LEU A 13 4.51 -1.27 -4.15
CA LEU A 13 3.21 -1.75 -4.66
C LEU A 13 3.12 -3.28 -4.63
N TRP A 14 2.00 -3.79 -5.10
CA TRP A 14 1.76 -5.22 -5.25
C TRP A 14 1.44 -5.56 -6.70
N HIS A 15 1.86 -6.74 -7.10
CA HIS A 15 1.58 -7.27 -8.42
C HIS A 15 0.11 -7.68 -8.58
N ASN A 16 -0.42 -7.59 -9.80
CA ASN A 16 -1.78 -8.03 -10.14
C ASN A 16 -2.03 -9.49 -9.77
N LEU A 17 -1.04 -10.35 -10.03
CA LEU A 17 -0.96 -11.70 -9.50
C LEU A 17 0.09 -11.70 -8.41
N LEU A 18 -0.33 -11.76 -7.15
CA LEU A 18 0.53 -11.50 -5.99
C LEU A 18 1.79 -12.37 -5.93
N ASP A 19 1.70 -13.63 -6.35
CA ASP A 19 2.77 -14.61 -6.38
C ASP A 19 3.54 -14.65 -7.72
N GLN A 20 3.23 -13.74 -8.65
CA GLN A 20 3.84 -13.68 -9.98
C GLN A 20 4.56 -12.35 -10.19
N PRO A 21 5.84 -12.24 -9.83
CA PRO A 21 6.60 -10.98 -9.89
C PRO A 21 6.81 -10.46 -11.32
N ARG A 22 6.46 -11.23 -12.34
CA ARG A 22 6.45 -10.80 -13.74
C ARG A 22 5.13 -10.15 -14.17
N SER A 23 4.07 -10.25 -13.36
CA SER A 23 2.84 -9.50 -13.62
C SER A 23 3.06 -8.02 -13.31
N TYR A 24 2.25 -7.15 -13.90
CA TYR A 24 2.37 -5.72 -13.65
C TYR A 24 1.95 -5.35 -12.23
N LEU A 25 2.46 -4.21 -11.75
CA LEU A 25 2.05 -3.61 -10.48
C LEU A 25 0.67 -2.98 -10.64
N GLU A 26 -0.24 -3.28 -9.72
CA GLU A 26 -1.63 -2.90 -9.80
C GLU A 26 -2.00 -1.91 -8.68
N THR A 27 -2.46 -0.73 -9.07
CA THR A 27 -2.60 0.41 -8.16
C THR A 27 -3.83 0.31 -7.27
N SER A 28 -4.97 -0.20 -7.77
CA SER A 28 -6.21 -0.21 -6.99
C SER A 28 -6.17 -1.20 -5.83
N ALA A 29 -5.68 -2.41 -6.06
CA ALA A 29 -5.46 -3.38 -4.99
C ALA A 29 -4.39 -2.91 -4.01
N SER A 30 -3.30 -2.31 -4.51
CA SER A 30 -2.27 -1.72 -3.66
C SER A 30 -2.82 -0.66 -2.71
N ALA A 31 -3.73 0.21 -3.20
CA ALA A 31 -4.38 1.22 -2.35
C ALA A 31 -5.24 0.58 -1.25
N ILE A 32 -5.96 -0.51 -1.56
CA ILE A 32 -6.74 -1.25 -0.57
C ILE A 32 -5.82 -1.89 0.48
N PHE A 33 -4.68 -2.44 0.07
CA PHE A 33 -3.72 -3.05 1.00
C PHE A 33 -3.08 -2.02 1.91
N VAL A 34 -2.66 -0.87 1.36
CA VAL A 34 -2.15 0.27 2.16
C VAL A 34 -3.16 0.72 3.19
N TYR A 35 -4.42 0.95 2.76
CA TYR A 35 -5.50 1.31 3.67
C TYR A 35 -5.67 0.28 4.80
N SER A 36 -5.76 -1.01 4.44
CA SER A 36 -6.06 -2.07 5.40
C SER A 36 -4.93 -2.27 6.40
N ILE A 37 -3.68 -2.21 5.95
CA ILE A 37 -2.50 -2.34 6.82
C ILE A 37 -2.39 -1.13 7.74
N ALA A 38 -2.45 0.10 7.20
CA ALA A 38 -2.37 1.32 8.00
C ALA A 38 -3.47 1.40 9.05
N LYS A 39 -4.73 1.10 8.66
CA LYS A 39 -5.85 1.02 9.58
C LYS A 39 -5.64 -0.03 10.66
N GLY A 40 -5.23 -1.23 10.29
CA GLY A 40 -4.97 -2.30 11.25
C GLY A 40 -3.92 -1.93 12.30
N VAL A 41 -2.85 -1.23 11.88
CA VAL A 41 -1.82 -0.69 12.79
C VAL A 41 -2.39 0.42 13.68
N ASN A 42 -3.14 1.36 13.11
CA ASN A 42 -3.74 2.47 13.85
C ASN A 42 -4.73 1.99 14.92
N GLU A 43 -5.51 0.96 14.62
CA GLU A 43 -6.47 0.36 15.57
C GLU A 43 -5.80 -0.61 16.57
N GLY A 44 -4.53 -0.97 16.36
CA GLY A 44 -3.83 -1.93 17.20
C GLY A 44 -4.19 -3.40 16.90
N TRP A 45 -4.86 -3.67 15.80
CA TRP A 45 -5.15 -5.04 15.35
C TRP A 45 -3.93 -5.73 14.73
N LEU A 46 -3.03 -4.91 14.18
CA LEU A 46 -1.75 -5.36 13.63
C LEU A 46 -0.59 -4.76 14.42
N SER A 47 0.51 -5.51 14.48
CA SER A 47 1.75 -4.99 15.05
C SER A 47 2.23 -3.75 14.28
N HIS A 48 2.81 -2.80 15.01
CA HIS A 48 3.38 -1.55 14.45
C HIS A 48 4.43 -1.79 13.36
N ILE A 49 5.11 -2.94 13.37
CA ILE A 49 6.11 -3.29 12.35
C ILE A 49 5.55 -3.30 10.93
N TYR A 50 4.25 -3.58 10.75
CA TYR A 50 3.58 -3.53 9.46
C TYR A 50 3.37 -2.11 8.92
N GLY A 51 3.51 -1.09 9.76
CA GLY A 51 3.39 0.30 9.35
C GLY A 51 4.41 0.70 8.29
N SER A 52 5.60 0.10 8.31
CA SER A 52 6.64 0.33 7.30
C SER A 52 6.17 -0.04 5.89
N ALA A 53 5.48 -1.17 5.75
CA ALA A 53 4.92 -1.62 4.47
C ALA A 53 3.81 -0.67 3.98
N ALA A 54 2.95 -0.19 4.89
CA ALA A 54 1.91 0.78 4.53
C ALA A 54 2.52 2.10 4.03
N LEU A 55 3.57 2.59 4.68
CA LEU A 55 4.27 3.82 4.28
C LEU A 55 5.01 3.67 2.95
N ALA A 56 5.70 2.55 2.73
CA ALA A 56 6.32 2.24 1.44
C ALA A 56 5.28 2.18 0.32
N GLY A 57 4.16 1.50 0.57
CA GLY A 57 3.04 1.43 -0.37
C GLY A 57 2.44 2.79 -0.68
N TRP A 58 2.27 3.65 0.31
CA TRP A 58 1.77 5.01 0.12
C TRP A 58 2.71 5.87 -0.74
N ASN A 59 4.01 5.82 -0.47
CA ASN A 59 4.99 6.55 -1.26
C ASN A 59 4.93 6.15 -2.75
N ALA A 60 4.78 4.87 -3.03
CA ALA A 60 4.61 4.38 -4.39
C ALA A 60 3.26 4.78 -5.00
N LEU A 61 2.15 4.70 -4.25
CA LEU A 61 0.82 5.13 -4.69
C LEU A 61 0.78 6.61 -5.07
N ALA A 62 1.46 7.47 -4.33
CA ALA A 62 1.52 8.90 -4.61
C ALA A 62 2.08 9.19 -6.02
N THR A 63 2.98 8.34 -6.52
CA THR A 63 3.52 8.48 -7.88
C THR A 63 2.54 8.06 -8.99
N LYS A 64 1.43 7.42 -8.63
CA LYS A 64 0.40 6.96 -9.57
C LYS A 64 -0.76 7.93 -9.74
N VAL A 65 -0.73 9.05 -9.02
CA VAL A 65 -1.72 10.12 -9.14
C VAL A 65 -1.16 11.22 -10.03
N THR A 66 -1.87 11.55 -11.10
CA THR A 66 -1.48 12.62 -12.03
C THR A 66 -1.78 14.00 -11.45
N GLU A 67 -1.25 15.06 -12.07
CA GLU A 67 -1.58 16.45 -11.69
C GLU A 67 -3.07 16.77 -11.88
N SER A 68 -3.74 16.11 -12.83
CA SER A 68 -5.20 16.21 -13.03
C SER A 68 -6.01 15.42 -11.99
N GLY A 69 -5.35 14.66 -11.12
CA GLY A 69 -5.98 13.85 -10.08
C GLY A 69 -6.40 12.45 -10.54
N GLU A 70 -6.10 12.02 -11.76
CA GLU A 70 -6.38 10.65 -12.20
C GLU A 70 -5.44 9.66 -11.51
N VAL A 71 -5.95 8.47 -11.21
CA VAL A 71 -5.15 7.35 -10.68
C VAL A 71 -4.82 6.41 -11.83
N CYS A 72 -3.54 6.18 -12.07
CA CYS A 72 -3.04 5.37 -13.18
C CYS A 72 -2.63 3.95 -12.77
N ASP A 73 -2.38 3.10 -13.77
CA ASP A 73 -2.05 1.68 -13.61
C ASP A 73 -3.16 0.89 -12.91
N ILE A 74 -4.42 1.26 -13.17
CA ILE A 74 -5.60 0.52 -12.73
C ILE A 74 -5.95 -0.54 -13.76
N VAL A 75 -6.13 -1.78 -13.32
CA VAL A 75 -6.55 -2.88 -14.19
C VAL A 75 -7.94 -2.60 -14.80
N GLU A 76 -8.04 -2.78 -16.10
CA GLU A 76 -9.35 -2.75 -16.78
C GLU A 76 -10.12 -4.01 -16.45
N GLY A 77 -11.17 -3.91 -15.66
CA GLY A 77 -12.08 -4.97 -15.22
C GLY A 77 -11.64 -6.40 -15.40
N THR A 78 -11.78 -7.23 -14.42
CA THR A 78 -11.44 -8.66 -14.49
C THR A 78 -12.67 -9.52 -14.35
N THR A 79 -12.68 -10.66 -15.05
CA THR A 79 -13.65 -11.73 -14.87
C THR A 79 -12.91 -13.00 -14.47
N LEU A 80 -13.64 -14.02 -14.09
CA LEU A 80 -13.05 -15.33 -13.84
C LEU A 80 -12.48 -15.92 -15.14
N ALA A 81 -11.23 -16.35 -15.12
CA ALA A 81 -10.56 -16.99 -16.25
C ALA A 81 -9.94 -18.32 -15.83
N HIS A 82 -9.69 -19.18 -16.82
CA HIS A 82 -9.18 -20.53 -16.59
C HIS A 82 -7.66 -20.61 -16.43
N ASP A 83 -6.94 -19.55 -16.82
CA ASP A 83 -5.47 -19.50 -16.75
C ASP A 83 -4.93 -18.10 -16.38
N ASN A 84 -3.67 -18.06 -16.03
CA ASN A 84 -2.99 -16.83 -15.65
C ASN A 84 -2.70 -15.90 -16.84
N VAL A 85 -2.66 -16.41 -18.07
CA VAL A 85 -2.36 -15.64 -19.29
C VAL A 85 -3.38 -14.51 -19.46
N TYR A 86 -4.64 -14.79 -19.15
CA TYR A 86 -5.69 -13.78 -19.13
C TYR A 86 -5.33 -12.58 -18.24
N TYR A 87 -4.88 -12.84 -17.01
CA TYR A 87 -4.57 -11.79 -16.05
C TYR A 87 -3.29 -11.04 -16.37
N PHE A 88 -2.30 -11.71 -16.97
CA PHE A 88 -1.08 -11.06 -17.46
C PHE A 88 -1.35 -10.05 -18.58
N ASN A 89 -2.35 -10.33 -19.41
CA ASN A 89 -2.65 -9.56 -20.62
C ASN A 89 -3.76 -8.52 -20.42
N ARG A 90 -4.25 -8.31 -19.19
CA ARG A 90 -5.24 -7.25 -18.94
C ARG A 90 -4.64 -5.87 -19.17
N GLY A 91 -5.43 -5.00 -19.83
CA GLY A 91 -5.10 -3.61 -20.02
C GLY A 91 -5.09 -2.84 -18.69
N LYS A 92 -4.38 -1.74 -18.68
CA LYS A 92 -4.35 -0.78 -17.59
C LYS A 92 -4.75 0.60 -18.10
N SER A 93 -5.44 1.36 -17.26
CA SER A 93 -5.88 2.72 -17.59
C SER A 93 -5.63 3.69 -16.44
N CYS A 94 -5.76 4.98 -16.73
CA CYS A 94 -5.92 6.03 -15.73
C CYS A 94 -7.40 6.34 -15.58
N THR A 95 -7.86 6.60 -14.37
CA THR A 95 -9.28 6.84 -14.07
C THR A 95 -9.48 7.68 -12.83
N THR A 96 -10.59 8.40 -12.77
CA THR A 96 -11.05 9.12 -11.59
C THR A 96 -11.88 8.24 -10.64
N ASN A 97 -12.28 7.05 -11.05
CA ASN A 97 -13.19 6.20 -10.28
C ASN A 97 -12.59 5.62 -8.99
N PHE A 98 -11.25 5.62 -8.85
CA PHE A 98 -10.54 5.06 -7.68
C PHE A 98 -10.06 6.11 -6.67
N HIS A 99 -10.43 7.38 -6.83
CA HIS A 99 -10.08 8.45 -5.88
C HIS A 99 -10.44 8.08 -4.44
N GLY A 100 -11.65 7.56 -4.20
CA GLY A 100 -12.11 7.22 -2.86
C GLY A 100 -11.22 6.19 -2.16
N THR A 101 -10.67 5.22 -2.90
CA THR A 101 -9.78 4.19 -2.35
C THR A 101 -8.43 4.79 -1.96
N VAL A 102 -7.85 5.61 -2.85
CA VAL A 102 -6.58 6.30 -2.58
C VAL A 102 -6.73 7.30 -1.43
N MET A 103 -7.82 8.06 -1.39
CA MET A 103 -8.11 9.01 -0.29
C MET A 103 -8.26 8.28 1.06
N ARG A 104 -8.91 7.11 1.09
CA ARG A 104 -9.00 6.30 2.30
C ARG A 104 -7.62 5.81 2.76
N ALA A 105 -6.78 5.36 1.83
CA ALA A 105 -5.39 4.99 2.14
C ALA A 105 -4.64 6.19 2.73
N GLY A 106 -4.70 7.35 2.07
CA GLY A 106 -4.06 8.59 2.53
C GLY A 106 -4.53 9.04 3.91
N SER A 107 -5.83 8.94 4.20
CA SER A 107 -6.35 9.32 5.51
C SER A 107 -5.81 8.44 6.64
N GLU A 108 -5.69 7.13 6.41
CA GLU A 108 -5.08 6.23 7.41
C GLU A 108 -3.56 6.40 7.52
N ILE A 109 -2.89 6.77 6.44
CA ILE A 109 -1.46 7.14 6.48
C ILE A 109 -1.26 8.44 7.28
N ILE A 110 -2.05 9.48 7.05
CA ILE A 110 -2.00 10.71 7.86
C ILE A 110 -2.23 10.39 9.34
N ARG A 111 -3.20 9.53 9.63
CA ARG A 111 -3.48 9.07 10.98
C ARG A 111 -2.29 8.31 11.58
N LEU A 112 -1.62 7.46 10.80
CA LEU A 112 -0.43 6.72 11.23
C LEU A 112 0.74 7.66 11.54
N LEU A 113 0.99 8.64 10.66
CA LEU A 113 2.06 9.64 10.84
C LEU A 113 1.85 10.51 12.09
N ASN A 114 0.60 10.79 12.46
CA ASN A 114 0.24 11.60 13.63
C ASN A 114 -0.11 10.75 14.87
N ASN A 115 0.03 9.43 14.82
CA ASN A 115 -0.33 8.58 15.93
C ASN A 115 0.69 8.71 17.06
N PRO A 116 0.28 9.17 18.25
CA PRO A 116 1.20 9.44 19.37
C PRO A 116 1.89 8.18 19.90
N ARG A 117 1.40 6.98 19.56
CA ARG A 117 2.01 5.71 19.99
C ARG A 117 3.29 5.37 19.21
N PHE A 118 3.53 6.01 18.06
CA PHE A 118 4.60 5.63 17.17
C PHE A 118 5.64 6.74 16.98
N VAL A 119 6.85 6.32 16.69
CA VAL A 119 7.92 7.15 16.12
C VAL A 119 8.24 6.58 14.74
N ILE A 120 8.27 7.45 13.74
CA ILE A 120 8.57 7.07 12.36
C ILE A 120 9.98 7.56 12.05
N GLU A 121 10.84 6.61 11.74
CA GLU A 121 12.24 6.86 11.44
C GLU A 121 12.57 6.44 10.01
N SER A 122 13.22 7.32 9.29
CA SER A 122 13.90 7.01 8.04
C SER A 122 15.37 7.35 8.22
N PRO A 123 16.21 6.35 8.52
CA PRO A 123 17.60 6.61 8.94
C PRO A 123 18.47 7.23 7.83
N VAL A 124 18.10 7.01 6.57
CA VAL A 124 18.79 7.60 5.41
C VAL A 124 17.75 7.89 4.31
N PRO A 125 17.91 8.95 3.52
CA PRO A 125 17.08 9.18 2.33
C PRO A 125 17.04 7.92 1.45
N ASN A 126 15.85 7.53 0.99
CA ASN A 126 15.58 6.32 0.20
C ASN A 126 15.81 4.97 0.91
N SER A 127 15.94 4.95 2.23
CA SER A 127 16.01 3.72 3.00
C SER A 127 14.62 3.26 3.50
N THR A 128 14.58 2.05 4.05
CA THR A 128 13.37 1.51 4.65
C THR A 128 12.87 2.40 5.79
N ILE A 129 11.61 2.77 5.74
CA ILE A 129 10.95 3.52 6.82
C ILE A 129 10.62 2.55 7.95
N HIS A 130 10.97 2.90 9.17
CA HIS A 130 10.67 2.11 10.35
C HIS A 130 9.60 2.79 11.20
N VAL A 131 8.61 2.02 11.63
CA VAL A 131 7.60 2.44 12.61
C VAL A 131 7.93 1.76 13.94
N LYS A 132 8.24 2.54 14.96
CA LYS A 132 8.59 2.07 16.30
C LYS A 132 7.55 2.53 17.33
N LEU A 133 7.35 1.75 18.38
CA LEU A 133 6.60 2.20 19.56
C LEU A 133 7.42 3.25 20.32
N ARG A 134 6.75 4.25 20.85
CA ARG A 134 7.39 5.20 21.79
C ARG A 134 7.80 4.49 23.07
N ALA A 135 8.98 4.79 23.57
CA ALA A 135 9.55 4.12 24.74
C ALA A 135 8.71 4.33 26.02
N ASP A 136 8.04 5.46 26.14
CA ASP A 136 7.16 5.81 27.25
C ASP A 136 5.84 5.00 27.30
N ILE A 137 5.50 4.28 26.24
CA ILE A 137 4.30 3.43 26.14
C ILE A 137 4.64 1.96 26.39
N GLN A 138 5.92 1.58 26.33
CA GLN A 138 6.35 0.19 26.54
C GLN A 138 6.29 -0.27 28.01
N SER A 139 6.04 0.63 28.95
CA SER A 139 6.09 0.36 30.41
C SER A 139 4.71 0.23 31.07
N LYS A 140 3.64 -0.06 30.31
CA LYS A 140 2.30 -0.34 30.88
C LYS A 140 1.79 -1.71 30.50
#